data_6c3f53a41ec13ca40c9e3ebc0700670d
#
_entry.id   6c3f53a41ec13ca40c9e3ebc0700670d
#
_cell.length_a   1.000
_cell.length_b   1.000
_cell.length_c   1.000
_cell.angle_alpha   90.00
_cell.angle_beta   90.00
_cell.angle_gamma   90.00
#
_symmetry.space_group_name_H-M   'P 1'
#
loop_
_entity.id
_entity.type
_entity.pdbx_description
1 polymer ?
#
loop_
_entity_poly.entity_id
_entity_poly.type
_entity_poly.pdbx_seq_one_letter_code
_entity_poly.pdbx_strand_id
1 'polypeptide(L)'
;MNIKGKVLTDYIIELPVFEEIDYEKGSEIDKELCGQWGCSAIAKELDNGDIVVARSMDLFYSHKPGYIVRTAVDGFYKTVGISYSSFCGPTFEEVKERGITQEEALAIIFFTADILNEKGLYIEGNMRFQQPECTGIKDSDGTNPDADQSYSLAALIRFLGERAGSVDEAIELANTVNVSGLNNGAVVWGGALFMADATGHYGVLELCDNKLIWNEMENCQTNFYLNEEYKDKAIIGNGNGRYDTLKEGIGAVKTQEDMEDLIAKVKYTQLWEPDTCQFDPRGEFSDINPELFKEYGGYFTMEQAFAEENKEYIMNLLRESGAIEKVKPISQLRDEGKEWMSIYQSIVNCNKKTLRVIFFEDPELTFDLTVE
;
A
#
# COMPACT_ATOMS: atom_id res chain seq x y z
N MET A 1 9.41 -16.74 24.70
CA MET A 1 10.41 -15.65 24.91
C MET A 1 10.05 -14.58 23.90
N ASN A 2 9.98 -13.32 24.33
CA ASN A 2 9.64 -12.25 23.40
C ASN A 2 10.81 -11.94 22.45
N ILE A 3 10.47 -11.61 21.21
CA ILE A 3 11.43 -11.23 20.16
C ILE A 3 11.89 -9.80 20.41
N LYS A 4 13.19 -9.59 20.38
CA LYS A 4 13.76 -8.25 20.48
C LYS A 4 14.21 -7.80 19.11
N GLY A 5 13.55 -6.77 18.58
CA GLY A 5 13.97 -6.08 17.38
C GLY A 5 15.08 -5.06 17.69
N LYS A 6 15.84 -4.69 16.67
CA LYS A 6 16.80 -3.60 16.74
C LYS A 6 16.07 -2.29 16.40
N VAL A 7 15.99 -1.40 17.37
CA VAL A 7 15.45 -0.05 17.17
C VAL A 7 16.44 0.72 16.29
N LEU A 8 16.01 1.08 15.10
CA LEU A 8 16.80 1.89 14.17
C LEU A 8 16.54 3.37 14.38
N THR A 9 15.27 3.71 14.62
CA THR A 9 14.84 5.08 14.91
C THR A 9 13.63 5.04 15.84
N ASP A 10 13.11 6.21 16.21
CA ASP A 10 11.88 6.32 17.02
C ASP A 10 10.62 5.81 16.30
N TYR A 11 10.74 5.35 15.03
CA TYR A 11 9.60 4.87 14.22
C TYR A 11 9.85 3.51 13.58
N ILE A 12 11.09 2.98 13.60
CA ILE A 12 11.47 1.81 12.82
C ILE A 12 12.24 0.81 13.63
N ILE A 13 11.81 -0.42 13.53
CA ILE A 13 12.42 -1.57 14.18
C ILE A 13 12.79 -2.62 13.12
N GLU A 14 14.05 -3.02 13.10
CA GLU A 14 14.48 -4.18 12.32
C GLU A 14 14.29 -5.44 13.17
N LEU A 15 13.50 -6.37 12.67
CA LEU A 15 13.32 -7.67 13.30
C LEU A 15 14.49 -8.61 12.98
N PRO A 16 14.77 -9.59 13.83
CA PRO A 16 15.73 -10.63 13.49
C PRO A 16 15.27 -11.38 12.23
N VAL A 17 16.20 -12.01 11.54
CA VAL A 17 15.85 -12.89 10.40
C VAL A 17 15.04 -14.07 10.91
N PHE A 18 13.89 -14.31 10.27
CA PHE A 18 13.04 -15.47 10.56
C PHE A 18 13.45 -16.63 9.66
N GLU A 19 13.98 -17.68 10.29
CA GLU A 19 14.35 -18.95 9.63
C GLU A 19 13.21 -19.97 9.71
N GLU A 20 12.24 -19.73 10.60
CA GLU A 20 11.04 -20.57 10.78
C GLU A 20 9.82 -19.67 10.91
N ILE A 21 8.75 -20.01 10.21
CA ILE A 21 7.46 -19.30 10.24
C ILE A 21 6.34 -20.34 10.36
N ASP A 22 5.46 -20.15 11.33
CA ASP A 22 4.24 -20.93 11.46
C ASP A 22 3.18 -20.38 10.49
N TYR A 23 3.19 -20.91 9.27
CA TYR A 23 2.29 -20.47 8.19
C TYR A 23 0.83 -20.80 8.47
N GLU A 24 0.54 -21.90 9.21
CA GLU A 24 -0.83 -22.28 9.55
C GLU A 24 -1.42 -21.24 10.51
N LYS A 25 -0.71 -20.95 11.61
CA LYS A 25 -1.13 -19.93 12.57
C LYS A 25 -1.12 -18.52 11.97
N GLY A 26 -0.17 -18.19 11.13
CA GLY A 26 -0.11 -16.93 10.40
C GLY A 26 -1.34 -16.72 9.51
N SER A 27 -1.78 -17.74 8.80
CA SER A 27 -3.00 -17.69 7.99
C SER A 27 -4.28 -17.54 8.83
N GLU A 28 -4.31 -18.05 10.06
CA GLU A 28 -5.43 -17.81 10.98
C GLU A 28 -5.47 -16.35 11.44
N ILE A 29 -4.31 -15.80 11.82
CA ILE A 29 -4.18 -14.40 12.23
C ILE A 29 -4.54 -13.45 11.08
N ASP A 30 -4.10 -13.76 9.85
CA ASP A 30 -4.39 -12.98 8.66
C ASP A 30 -5.89 -12.78 8.44
N LYS A 31 -6.73 -13.78 8.70
CA LYS A 31 -8.19 -13.68 8.57
C LYS A 31 -8.83 -12.68 9.55
N GLU A 32 -8.16 -12.38 10.64
CA GLU A 32 -8.61 -11.43 11.66
C GLU A 32 -8.07 -10.00 11.41
N LEU A 33 -7.07 -9.86 10.53
CA LEU A 33 -6.48 -8.58 10.21
C LEU A 33 -7.35 -7.84 9.20
N CYS A 34 -7.56 -6.58 9.47
CA CYS A 34 -8.18 -5.66 8.52
C CYS A 34 -7.28 -4.43 8.35
N GLY A 35 -7.16 -3.97 7.13
CA GLY A 35 -6.34 -2.80 6.82
C GLY A 35 -6.87 -2.05 5.62
N GLN A 36 -6.58 -0.76 5.58
CA GLN A 36 -6.85 0.11 4.45
C GLN A 36 -5.55 0.81 4.09
N TRP A 37 -5.14 0.73 2.82
CA TRP A 37 -3.94 1.40 2.32
C TRP A 37 -4.27 2.26 1.11
N GLY A 38 -3.94 3.55 1.19
CA GLY A 38 -3.75 4.36 0.01
C GLY A 38 -2.33 4.16 -0.48
N CYS A 39 -2.10 3.96 -1.76
CA CYS A 39 -0.75 3.73 -2.27
C CYS A 39 -0.63 4.18 -3.73
N SER A 40 0.60 4.36 -4.15
CA SER A 40 0.95 4.56 -5.55
C SER A 40 2.19 3.74 -5.88
N ALA A 41 2.22 3.13 -7.04
CA ALA A 41 3.44 2.46 -7.53
C ALA A 41 3.64 2.73 -9.01
N ILE A 42 4.89 2.76 -9.42
CA ILE A 42 5.27 2.89 -10.84
C ILE A 42 6.59 2.17 -11.09
N ALA A 43 6.68 1.47 -12.24
CA ALA A 43 7.88 0.78 -12.68
C ALA A 43 8.42 1.35 -13.99
N LYS A 44 9.73 1.20 -14.17
CA LYS A 44 10.42 1.51 -15.42
C LYS A 44 11.67 0.65 -15.60
N GLU A 45 11.91 0.24 -16.84
CA GLU A 45 13.23 -0.19 -17.27
C GLU A 45 14.07 1.06 -17.56
N LEU A 46 15.20 1.19 -16.86
CA LEU A 46 16.16 2.27 -17.05
C LEU A 46 17.06 2.02 -18.26
N ASP A 47 17.76 3.07 -18.73
CA ASP A 47 18.66 2.98 -19.88
C ASP A 47 19.79 1.93 -19.74
N ASN A 48 20.13 1.54 -18.50
CA ASN A 48 21.10 0.51 -18.20
C ASN A 48 20.52 -0.92 -18.10
N GLY A 49 19.23 -1.07 -18.36
CA GLY A 49 18.50 -2.34 -18.27
C GLY A 49 18.03 -2.73 -16.87
N ASP A 50 18.28 -1.91 -15.84
CA ASP A 50 17.73 -2.16 -14.50
C ASP A 50 16.21 -1.90 -14.47
N ILE A 51 15.48 -2.82 -13.88
CA ILE A 51 14.06 -2.62 -13.59
C ILE A 51 13.95 -1.96 -12.21
N VAL A 52 13.40 -0.76 -12.20
CA VAL A 52 13.21 0.01 -10.98
C VAL A 52 11.73 0.27 -10.73
N VAL A 53 11.29 0.00 -9.51
CA VAL A 53 9.95 0.29 -9.03
C VAL A 53 10.03 1.33 -7.93
N ALA A 54 9.15 2.31 -7.99
CA ALA A 54 8.94 3.26 -6.90
C ALA A 54 7.53 3.13 -6.34
N ARG A 55 7.42 3.23 -5.02
CA ARG A 55 6.15 3.16 -4.29
C ARG A 55 6.03 4.27 -3.26
N SER A 56 4.80 4.78 -3.07
CA SER A 56 4.40 5.55 -1.89
C SER A 56 3.37 4.75 -1.09
N MET A 57 3.62 4.57 0.19
CA MET A 57 2.71 3.93 1.14
C MET A 57 1.95 5.00 1.90
N ASP A 58 0.66 5.11 1.63
CA ASP A 58 -0.20 6.11 2.24
C ASP A 58 -1.17 5.43 3.22
N LEU A 59 -1.15 5.87 4.48
CA LEU A 59 -1.88 5.23 5.56
C LEU A 59 -2.13 6.20 6.71
N PHE A 60 -2.97 5.82 7.65
CA PHE A 60 -3.10 6.54 8.91
C PHE A 60 -1.78 6.50 9.68
N TYR A 61 -1.33 7.68 10.09
CA TYR A 61 -0.29 7.77 11.09
C TYR A 61 -0.75 7.06 12.36
N SER A 62 0.06 6.15 12.83
CA SER A 62 -0.18 5.50 14.11
C SER A 62 1.09 5.56 14.96
N HIS A 63 0.93 5.56 16.28
CA HIS A 63 2.07 5.47 17.21
C HIS A 63 2.74 4.08 17.22
N LYS A 64 2.50 3.29 16.18
CA LYS A 64 3.09 1.97 16.00
C LYS A 64 4.27 2.05 15.03
N PRO A 65 5.34 1.30 15.27
CA PRO A 65 6.51 1.34 14.41
C PRO A 65 6.28 0.66 13.06
N GLY A 66 7.04 1.08 12.05
CA GLY A 66 7.31 0.29 10.87
C GLY A 66 8.35 -0.79 11.18
N TYR A 67 8.24 -1.93 10.51
CA TYR A 67 9.14 -3.04 10.71
C TYR A 67 9.85 -3.43 9.42
N ILE A 68 11.18 -3.55 9.48
CA ILE A 68 11.95 -4.25 8.47
C ILE A 68 11.88 -5.74 8.81
N VAL A 69 11.35 -6.53 7.88
CA VAL A 69 11.13 -7.97 8.04
C VAL A 69 11.99 -8.72 7.04
N ARG A 70 12.82 -9.65 7.53
CA ARG A 70 13.63 -10.55 6.70
C ARG A 70 13.25 -11.99 6.99
N THR A 71 13.15 -12.80 5.94
CA THR A 71 12.93 -14.24 6.07
C THR A 71 13.95 -15.04 5.30
N ALA A 72 14.35 -16.19 5.86
CA ALA A 72 15.28 -17.14 5.25
C ALA A 72 14.86 -18.57 5.62
N VAL A 73 13.61 -18.91 5.30
CA VAL A 73 13.03 -20.22 5.62
C VAL A 73 13.50 -21.27 4.60
N ASP A 74 13.91 -22.42 5.08
CA ASP A 74 14.37 -23.51 4.22
C ASP A 74 13.31 -23.94 3.20
N GLY A 75 13.71 -24.04 1.94
CA GLY A 75 12.81 -24.39 0.83
C GLY A 75 12.07 -23.20 0.21
N PHE A 76 12.25 -22.00 0.74
CA PHE A 76 11.68 -20.75 0.20
C PHE A 76 12.78 -19.76 -0.18
N TYR A 77 12.44 -18.78 -1.00
CA TYR A 77 13.35 -17.69 -1.31
C TYR A 77 13.51 -16.76 -0.11
N LYS A 78 14.73 -16.31 0.10
CA LYS A 78 15.01 -15.26 1.07
C LYS A 78 14.33 -13.96 0.67
N THR A 79 13.83 -13.21 1.66
CA THR A 79 13.13 -11.96 1.41
C THR A 79 13.56 -10.85 2.34
N VAL A 80 13.36 -9.62 1.89
CA VAL A 80 13.30 -8.41 2.71
C VAL A 80 12.04 -7.64 2.36
N GLY A 81 11.36 -7.11 3.36
CA GLY A 81 10.14 -6.33 3.15
C GLY A 81 9.89 -5.35 4.28
N ILE A 82 8.89 -4.51 4.08
CA ILE A 82 8.43 -3.54 5.05
C ILE A 82 7.03 -3.93 5.50
N SER A 83 6.84 -4.02 6.80
CA SER A 83 5.54 -4.12 7.42
C SER A 83 5.27 -2.85 8.19
N TYR A 84 4.15 -2.21 7.90
CA TYR A 84 3.69 -1.07 8.67
C TYR A 84 2.36 -1.44 9.31
N SER A 85 2.42 -1.74 10.61
CA SER A 85 1.33 -2.37 11.32
C SER A 85 0.47 -1.37 12.08
N SER A 86 -0.04 -0.34 11.40
CA SER A 86 -0.99 0.58 12.05
C SER A 86 -2.21 -0.15 12.66
N PHE A 87 -2.54 -1.32 12.12
CA PHE A 87 -3.69 -2.12 12.56
C PHE A 87 -3.34 -3.32 13.44
N CYS A 88 -2.10 -3.78 13.42
CA CYS A 88 -1.65 -4.92 14.21
C CYS A 88 -0.32 -4.62 14.92
N GLY A 89 0.03 -5.46 15.86
CA GLY A 89 1.27 -5.31 16.62
C GLY A 89 1.22 -4.27 17.75
N PRO A 90 2.26 -4.23 18.56
CA PRO A 90 2.38 -3.36 19.71
C PRO A 90 2.76 -1.92 19.33
N THR A 91 2.53 -0.98 20.23
CA THR A 91 3.06 0.37 20.13
C THR A 91 4.59 0.37 20.28
N PHE A 92 5.22 1.47 19.84
CA PHE A 92 6.67 1.60 19.95
C PHE A 92 7.17 1.49 21.40
N GLU A 93 6.44 2.09 22.36
CA GLU A 93 6.78 2.01 23.79
C GLU A 93 6.66 0.58 24.33
N GLU A 94 5.61 -0.16 23.93
CA GLU A 94 5.46 -1.55 24.34
C GLU A 94 6.60 -2.43 23.79
N VAL A 95 7.04 -2.19 22.55
CA VAL A 95 8.20 -2.92 21.99
C VAL A 95 9.47 -2.64 22.76
N LYS A 96 9.72 -1.37 23.13
CA LYS A 96 10.88 -1.01 23.97
C LYS A 96 10.83 -1.67 25.35
N GLU A 97 9.66 -1.71 25.97
CA GLU A 97 9.49 -2.26 27.31
C GLU A 97 9.59 -3.78 27.35
N ARG A 98 8.84 -4.46 26.51
CA ARG A 98 8.66 -5.93 26.59
C ARG A 98 9.11 -6.74 25.38
N GLY A 99 9.43 -6.08 24.27
CA GLY A 99 9.66 -6.74 22.98
C GLY A 99 8.34 -7.18 22.33
N ILE A 100 8.44 -8.01 21.30
CA ILE A 100 7.33 -8.48 20.45
C ILE A 100 7.07 -9.95 20.77
N THR A 101 5.82 -10.34 21.00
CA THR A 101 5.44 -11.75 21.16
C THR A 101 5.56 -12.49 19.84
N GLN A 102 5.54 -13.81 19.85
CA GLN A 102 5.55 -14.62 18.62
C GLN A 102 4.30 -14.38 17.76
N GLU A 103 3.15 -14.20 18.39
CA GLU A 103 1.89 -13.93 17.70
C GLU A 103 1.87 -12.55 17.05
N GLU A 104 2.35 -11.52 17.76
CA GLU A 104 2.54 -10.18 17.18
C GLU A 104 3.56 -10.22 16.03
N ALA A 105 4.62 -10.98 16.14
CA ALA A 105 5.60 -11.14 15.06
C ALA A 105 5.00 -11.82 13.83
N LEU A 106 4.18 -12.85 14.01
CA LEU A 106 3.45 -13.48 12.91
C LEU A 106 2.51 -12.49 12.22
N ALA A 107 1.72 -11.73 13.00
CA ALA A 107 0.87 -10.70 12.44
C ALA A 107 1.66 -9.67 11.62
N ILE A 108 2.82 -9.22 12.12
CA ILE A 108 3.72 -8.29 11.41
C ILE A 108 4.26 -8.93 10.12
N ILE A 109 4.67 -10.19 10.15
CA ILE A 109 5.22 -10.92 8.99
C ILE A 109 4.15 -11.07 7.92
N PHE A 110 2.95 -11.49 8.29
CA PHE A 110 1.85 -11.71 7.33
C PHE A 110 1.24 -10.41 6.81
N PHE A 111 1.37 -9.32 7.54
CA PHE A 111 0.93 -7.99 7.12
C PHE A 111 2.06 -7.17 6.47
N THR A 112 2.88 -7.82 5.66
CA THR A 112 3.94 -7.16 4.90
C THR A 112 3.35 -6.42 3.72
N ALA A 113 3.62 -5.12 3.64
CA ALA A 113 3.03 -4.24 2.64
C ALA A 113 3.75 -4.31 1.29
N ASP A 114 5.05 -4.56 1.33
CA ASP A 114 5.90 -4.81 0.16
C ASP A 114 7.05 -5.79 0.48
N ILE A 115 7.49 -6.51 -0.51
CA ILE A 115 8.50 -7.55 -0.38
C ILE A 115 9.37 -7.62 -1.63
N LEU A 116 10.67 -7.79 -1.43
CA LEU A 116 11.65 -8.10 -2.46
C LEU A 116 12.33 -9.41 -2.10
N ASN A 117 12.47 -10.33 -3.07
CA ASN A 117 13.15 -11.60 -2.83
C ASN A 117 14.53 -11.71 -3.52
N GLU A 118 15.27 -12.77 -3.20
CA GLU A 118 16.60 -13.02 -3.74
C GLU A 118 16.63 -13.33 -5.24
N LYS A 119 15.49 -13.53 -5.89
CA LYS A 119 15.37 -13.65 -7.36
C LYS A 119 15.16 -12.31 -8.05
N GLY A 120 14.85 -11.27 -7.28
CA GLY A 120 14.56 -9.94 -7.80
C GLY A 120 13.08 -9.75 -8.14
N LEU A 121 12.19 -10.63 -7.65
CA LEU A 121 10.76 -10.40 -7.68
C LEU A 121 10.40 -9.42 -6.56
N TYR A 122 9.72 -8.35 -6.93
CA TYR A 122 9.11 -7.38 -6.04
C TYR A 122 7.60 -7.46 -6.12
N ILE A 123 6.94 -7.44 -4.97
CA ILE A 123 5.48 -7.44 -4.85
C ILE A 123 5.08 -6.41 -3.80
N GLU A 124 4.10 -5.58 -4.12
CA GLU A 124 3.47 -4.68 -3.17
C GLU A 124 1.95 -4.71 -3.31
N GLY A 125 1.25 -4.33 -2.25
CA GLY A 125 -0.21 -4.33 -2.21
C GLY A 125 -0.79 -2.93 -2.23
N ASN A 126 -1.92 -2.81 -2.96
CA ASN A 126 -2.70 -1.58 -3.06
C ASN A 126 -4.18 -1.87 -2.86
N MET A 127 -4.83 -1.08 -2.02
CA MET A 127 -6.28 -1.17 -1.89
C MET A 127 -6.99 -0.45 -3.03
N ARG A 128 -8.19 -0.94 -3.33
CA ARG A 128 -9.12 -0.33 -4.27
C ARG A 128 -10.29 0.24 -3.49
N PHE A 129 -10.41 1.57 -3.51
CA PHE A 129 -11.55 2.25 -2.93
C PHE A 129 -12.65 2.37 -3.97
N GLN A 130 -13.76 1.68 -3.75
CA GLN A 130 -14.83 1.65 -4.73
C GLN A 130 -16.20 1.72 -4.10
N GLN A 131 -17.18 1.99 -4.99
CA GLN A 131 -18.57 1.91 -4.60
C GLN A 131 -18.94 0.49 -4.15
N PRO A 132 -19.91 0.34 -3.24
CA PRO A 132 -20.31 -0.97 -2.71
C PRO A 132 -20.66 -2.02 -3.77
N GLU A 133 -21.10 -1.58 -4.96
CA GLU A 133 -21.41 -2.48 -6.06
C GLU A 133 -20.17 -3.09 -6.76
N CYS A 134 -18.98 -2.58 -6.42
CA CYS A 134 -17.71 -2.97 -7.02
C CYS A 134 -16.76 -3.55 -5.97
N THR A 135 -17.24 -4.36 -5.07
CA THR A 135 -16.41 -5.06 -4.10
C THR A 135 -15.52 -6.06 -4.82
N GLY A 136 -14.25 -6.12 -4.41
CA GLY A 136 -13.29 -7.07 -4.99
C GLY A 136 -13.72 -8.52 -4.83
N ILE A 137 -14.53 -8.80 -3.79
CA ILE A 137 -15.13 -10.11 -3.53
C ILE A 137 -16.60 -9.91 -3.19
N LYS A 138 -17.47 -10.55 -3.97
CA LYS A 138 -18.92 -10.52 -3.75
C LYS A 138 -19.38 -11.53 -2.71
N ASP A 139 -18.72 -12.68 -2.68
CA ASP A 139 -19.02 -13.78 -1.77
C ASP A 139 -17.89 -13.95 -0.76
N SER A 140 -18.20 -14.41 0.43
CA SER A 140 -17.21 -14.71 1.47
C SER A 140 -16.22 -15.82 1.06
N ASP A 141 -16.50 -16.51 -0.03
CA ASP A 141 -15.80 -17.72 -0.44
C ASP A 141 -14.48 -17.44 -1.19
N GLY A 142 -14.29 -16.23 -1.73
CA GLY A 142 -13.06 -15.85 -2.43
C GLY A 142 -12.97 -16.30 -3.89
N THR A 143 -11.74 -16.34 -4.42
CA THR A 143 -11.49 -16.61 -5.86
C THR A 143 -11.51 -18.10 -6.20
N ASN A 144 -11.16 -18.97 -5.25
CA ASN A 144 -11.07 -20.41 -5.44
C ASN A 144 -11.43 -21.13 -4.13
N PRO A 145 -12.73 -21.21 -3.78
CA PRO A 145 -13.16 -21.73 -2.48
C PRO A 145 -12.83 -23.22 -2.25
N ASP A 146 -12.54 -23.96 -3.31
CA ASP A 146 -12.14 -25.37 -3.23
C ASP A 146 -10.63 -25.58 -3.03
N ALA A 147 -9.83 -24.51 -2.98
CA ALA A 147 -8.40 -24.62 -2.74
C ALA A 147 -8.09 -24.99 -1.28
N ASP A 148 -7.05 -25.80 -1.10
CA ASP A 148 -6.60 -26.24 0.23
C ASP A 148 -6.12 -25.07 1.13
N GLN A 149 -5.66 -23.97 0.52
CA GLN A 149 -5.11 -22.83 1.20
C GLN A 149 -5.86 -21.54 0.82
N SER A 150 -6.08 -20.69 1.82
CA SER A 150 -6.75 -19.41 1.63
C SER A 150 -5.94 -18.29 2.28
N TYR A 151 -5.74 -17.19 1.55
CA TYR A 151 -4.99 -16.02 1.99
C TYR A 151 -5.80 -14.75 1.76
N SER A 152 -5.67 -13.77 2.66
CA SER A 152 -6.04 -12.41 2.33
C SER A 152 -5.09 -11.85 1.26
N LEU A 153 -5.47 -10.76 0.63
CA LEU A 153 -4.57 -10.09 -0.33
C LEU A 153 -3.24 -9.66 0.32
N ALA A 154 -3.25 -9.31 1.60
CA ALA A 154 -2.03 -8.95 2.33
C ALA A 154 -1.10 -10.15 2.54
N ALA A 155 -1.63 -11.26 3.01
CA ALA A 155 -0.84 -12.48 3.20
C ALA A 155 -0.39 -13.10 1.87
N LEU A 156 -1.13 -12.86 0.78
CA LEU A 156 -0.74 -13.28 -0.55
C LEU A 156 0.61 -12.68 -0.98
N ILE A 157 0.90 -11.43 -0.59
CA ILE A 157 2.20 -10.79 -0.84
C ILE A 157 3.33 -11.65 -0.29
N ARG A 158 3.20 -12.09 0.96
CA ARG A 158 4.19 -12.96 1.62
C ARG A 158 4.26 -14.33 0.96
N PHE A 159 3.12 -14.95 0.70
CA PHE A 159 3.05 -16.27 0.08
C PHE A 159 3.75 -16.30 -1.28
N LEU A 160 3.48 -15.32 -2.14
CA LEU A 160 4.08 -15.23 -3.47
C LEU A 160 5.56 -14.83 -3.40
N GLY A 161 5.90 -13.82 -2.58
CA GLY A 161 7.26 -13.31 -2.47
C GLY A 161 8.28 -14.36 -2.01
N GLU A 162 7.87 -15.32 -1.21
CA GLU A 162 8.73 -16.41 -0.74
C GLU A 162 8.79 -17.61 -1.69
N ARG A 163 7.84 -17.75 -2.62
CA ARG A 163 7.71 -18.98 -3.42
C ARG A 163 7.88 -18.78 -4.92
N ALA A 164 7.64 -17.57 -5.41
CA ALA A 164 7.80 -17.24 -6.82
C ALA A 164 9.14 -16.56 -7.09
N GLY A 165 9.83 -16.95 -8.15
CA GLY A 165 11.06 -16.32 -8.60
C GLY A 165 10.86 -15.28 -9.71
N SER A 166 9.65 -15.20 -10.27
CA SER A 166 9.27 -14.28 -11.35
C SER A 166 7.80 -13.88 -11.23
N VAL A 167 7.40 -12.88 -12.01
CA VAL A 167 6.00 -12.45 -12.14
C VAL A 167 5.13 -13.58 -12.66
N ASP A 168 5.58 -14.33 -13.69
CA ASP A 168 4.84 -15.46 -14.23
C ASP A 168 4.55 -16.53 -13.18
N GLU A 169 5.58 -16.92 -12.41
CA GLU A 169 5.43 -17.89 -11.33
C GLU A 169 4.49 -17.38 -10.24
N ALA A 170 4.52 -16.08 -9.94
CA ALA A 170 3.63 -15.48 -8.96
C ALA A 170 2.17 -15.53 -9.41
N ILE A 171 1.89 -15.23 -10.69
CA ILE A 171 0.54 -15.33 -11.26
C ILE A 171 0.04 -16.78 -11.24
N GLU A 172 0.87 -17.73 -11.64
CA GLU A 172 0.53 -19.16 -11.60
C GLU A 172 0.18 -19.60 -10.19
N LEU A 173 1.02 -19.27 -9.20
CA LEU A 173 0.81 -19.61 -7.79
C LEU A 173 -0.44 -18.94 -7.21
N ALA A 174 -0.70 -17.68 -7.52
CA ALA A 174 -1.89 -16.97 -7.05
C ALA A 174 -3.18 -17.65 -7.47
N ASN A 175 -3.20 -18.30 -8.63
CA ASN A 175 -4.36 -19.05 -9.13
C ASN A 175 -4.54 -20.44 -8.49
N THR A 176 -3.55 -20.93 -7.74
CA THR A 176 -3.64 -22.24 -7.05
C THR A 176 -4.27 -22.13 -5.66
N VAL A 177 -4.37 -20.93 -5.11
CA VAL A 177 -4.89 -20.68 -3.77
C VAL A 177 -6.21 -19.93 -3.82
N ASN A 178 -6.93 -19.94 -2.72
CA ASN A 178 -8.09 -19.07 -2.56
C ASN A 178 -7.62 -17.70 -2.07
N VAL A 179 -7.96 -16.64 -2.80
CA VAL A 179 -7.70 -15.27 -2.38
C VAL A 179 -8.99 -14.63 -1.89
N SER A 180 -8.99 -14.23 -0.63
CA SER A 180 -10.09 -13.48 -0.03
C SER A 180 -9.71 -12.01 0.08
N GLY A 181 -10.68 -11.11 -0.02
CA GLY A 181 -10.46 -9.67 0.24
C GLY A 181 -10.21 -9.42 1.72
N LEU A 182 -9.75 -8.23 2.02
CA LEU A 182 -9.64 -7.77 3.40
C LEU A 182 -11.05 -7.51 3.94
N ASN A 183 -11.43 -8.24 4.98
CA ASN A 183 -12.75 -8.14 5.59
C ASN A 183 -12.67 -7.36 6.90
N ASN A 184 -13.43 -6.29 7.02
CA ASN A 184 -13.57 -5.54 8.28
C ASN A 184 -14.93 -5.80 8.99
N GLY A 185 -15.55 -6.92 8.69
CA GLY A 185 -16.82 -7.36 9.27
C GLY A 185 -18.08 -6.81 8.59
N ALA A 186 -17.98 -5.73 7.83
CA ALA A 186 -19.11 -5.11 7.12
C ALA A 186 -18.87 -4.95 5.61
N VAL A 187 -17.62 -4.83 5.21
CA VAL A 187 -17.22 -4.59 3.82
C VAL A 187 -16.01 -5.44 3.49
N VAL A 188 -16.08 -6.16 2.38
CA VAL A 188 -14.92 -6.85 1.81
C VAL A 188 -14.27 -5.91 0.81
N TRP A 189 -13.06 -5.46 1.13
CA TRP A 189 -12.31 -4.55 0.28
C TRP A 189 -11.62 -5.30 -0.85
N GLY A 190 -11.74 -4.79 -2.06
CA GLY A 190 -10.91 -5.19 -3.17
C GLY A 190 -9.48 -4.64 -3.05
N GLY A 191 -8.62 -5.14 -3.88
CA GLY A 191 -7.25 -4.67 -3.92
C GLY A 191 -6.52 -5.15 -5.16
N ALA A 192 -5.25 -4.83 -5.24
CA ALA A 192 -4.37 -5.29 -6.30
C ALA A 192 -2.95 -5.46 -5.79
N LEU A 193 -2.20 -6.30 -6.46
CA LEU A 193 -0.75 -6.43 -6.28
C LEU A 193 -0.06 -5.84 -7.50
N PHE A 194 0.87 -4.91 -7.26
CA PHE A 194 1.85 -4.55 -8.26
C PHE A 194 3.01 -5.53 -8.17
N MET A 195 3.40 -6.09 -9.27
CA MET A 195 4.51 -7.04 -9.34
C MET A 195 5.50 -6.62 -10.42
N ALA A 196 6.78 -6.78 -10.15
CA ALA A 196 7.85 -6.59 -11.12
C ALA A 196 9.01 -7.53 -10.81
N ASP A 197 9.73 -7.97 -11.84
CA ASP A 197 10.90 -8.81 -11.68
C ASP A 197 12.12 -8.34 -12.49
N ALA A 198 13.26 -8.97 -12.24
CA ALA A 198 14.52 -8.63 -12.88
C ALA A 198 14.58 -8.95 -14.39
N THR A 199 13.57 -9.63 -14.95
CA THR A 199 13.51 -9.92 -16.39
C THR A 199 12.84 -8.79 -17.19
N GLY A 200 12.24 -7.82 -16.50
CA GLY A 200 11.50 -6.73 -17.11
C GLY A 200 10.00 -7.00 -17.23
N HIS A 201 9.52 -8.11 -16.68
CA HIS A 201 8.10 -8.38 -16.59
C HIS A 201 7.50 -7.62 -15.39
N TYR A 202 6.45 -6.86 -15.61
CA TYR A 202 5.72 -6.15 -14.56
C TYR A 202 4.26 -5.96 -14.94
N GLY A 203 3.44 -5.69 -13.95
CA GLY A 203 2.03 -5.41 -14.13
C GLY A 203 1.25 -5.40 -12.83
N VAL A 204 -0.06 -5.41 -12.94
CA VAL A 204 -1.00 -5.31 -11.82
C VAL A 204 -1.96 -6.49 -11.82
N LEU A 205 -1.96 -7.25 -10.72
CA LEU A 205 -2.93 -8.32 -10.47
C LEU A 205 -4.07 -7.77 -9.61
N GLU A 206 -5.23 -7.56 -10.18
CA GLU A 206 -6.42 -7.03 -9.51
C GLU A 206 -7.33 -8.13 -9.02
N LEU A 207 -7.85 -7.96 -7.81
CA LEU A 207 -8.90 -8.79 -7.24
C LEU A 207 -10.26 -8.12 -7.50
N CYS A 208 -11.00 -8.65 -8.47
CA CYS A 208 -12.30 -8.14 -8.91
C CYS A 208 -13.33 -9.26 -8.98
N ASP A 209 -14.51 -9.08 -8.37
CA ASP A 209 -15.64 -10.01 -8.49
C ASP A 209 -15.24 -11.49 -8.35
N ASN A 210 -14.48 -11.83 -7.31
CA ASN A 210 -13.96 -13.16 -7.02
C ASN A 210 -13.02 -13.71 -8.12
N LYS A 211 -12.34 -12.85 -8.85
CA LYS A 211 -11.37 -13.22 -9.89
C LYS A 211 -10.08 -12.45 -9.70
N LEU A 212 -8.99 -13.09 -10.05
CA LEU A 212 -7.72 -12.45 -10.24
C LEU A 212 -7.59 -12.05 -11.73
N ILE A 213 -7.40 -10.75 -11.98
CA ILE A 213 -7.28 -10.20 -13.33
C ILE A 213 -5.89 -9.59 -13.46
N TRP A 214 -5.09 -10.11 -14.38
CA TRP A 214 -3.77 -9.60 -14.68
C TRP A 214 -3.82 -8.52 -15.75
N ASN A 215 -3.27 -7.34 -15.43
CA ASN A 215 -3.08 -6.22 -16.34
C ASN A 215 -1.60 -6.21 -16.76
N GLU A 216 -1.35 -6.86 -17.90
CA GLU A 216 -0.02 -7.08 -18.49
C GLU A 216 0.69 -5.77 -18.80
N MET A 217 1.96 -5.64 -18.41
CA MET A 217 2.82 -4.49 -18.66
C MET A 217 2.23 -3.13 -18.23
N GLU A 218 1.22 -3.13 -17.34
CA GLU A 218 0.77 -1.90 -16.71
C GLU A 218 1.82 -1.44 -15.69
N ASN A 219 2.41 -0.31 -15.95
CA ASN A 219 3.55 0.19 -15.18
C ASN A 219 3.20 1.12 -14.03
N CYS A 220 1.93 1.41 -13.81
CA CYS A 220 1.49 2.32 -12.76
C CYS A 220 0.19 1.83 -12.11
N GLN A 221 0.11 1.95 -10.80
CA GLN A 221 -1.15 1.78 -10.08
C GLN A 221 -1.32 2.80 -8.96
N THR A 222 -2.56 3.07 -8.63
CA THR A 222 -3.00 3.81 -7.45
C THR A 222 -4.21 3.10 -6.83
N ASN A 223 -5.24 3.78 -6.36
CA ASN A 223 -6.34 3.18 -5.62
C ASN A 223 -7.64 2.98 -6.41
N PHE A 224 -7.59 2.99 -7.74
CA PHE A 224 -8.74 2.67 -8.59
C PHE A 224 -8.45 1.44 -9.46
N TYR A 225 -9.50 0.76 -9.93
CA TYR A 225 -9.34 -0.40 -10.82
C TYR A 225 -8.91 0.05 -12.21
N LEU A 226 -7.94 -0.68 -12.76
CA LEU A 226 -7.44 -0.50 -14.13
C LEU A 226 -8.31 -1.23 -15.15
N ASN A 227 -8.97 -2.30 -14.71
CA ASN A 227 -9.87 -3.08 -15.56
C ASN A 227 -11.02 -2.21 -16.07
N GLU A 228 -11.24 -2.21 -17.39
CA GLU A 228 -12.22 -1.35 -18.06
C GLU A 228 -13.66 -1.56 -17.56
N GLU A 229 -14.01 -2.74 -17.07
CA GLU A 229 -15.34 -3.02 -16.53
C GLU A 229 -15.60 -2.27 -15.19
N TYR A 230 -14.52 -1.97 -14.44
CA TYR A 230 -14.60 -1.38 -13.11
C TYR A 230 -14.04 0.04 -13.03
N LYS A 231 -13.30 0.48 -14.04
CA LYS A 231 -12.61 1.78 -14.08
C LYS A 231 -13.54 2.96 -13.87
N ASP A 232 -14.70 2.96 -14.56
CA ASP A 232 -15.67 4.03 -14.48
C ASP A 232 -16.52 4.03 -13.18
N LYS A 233 -16.33 2.99 -12.35
CA LYS A 233 -17.05 2.84 -11.09
C LYS A 233 -16.20 3.27 -9.89
N ALA A 234 -15.01 3.80 -10.13
CA ALA A 234 -14.13 4.29 -9.06
C ALA A 234 -14.76 5.49 -8.34
N ILE A 235 -14.57 5.55 -7.03
CA ILE A 235 -14.89 6.74 -6.25
C ILE A 235 -13.92 7.83 -6.68
N ILE A 236 -14.42 9.04 -6.86
CA ILE A 236 -13.61 10.20 -7.24
C ILE A 236 -12.53 10.47 -6.19
N GLY A 237 -11.36 10.86 -6.66
CA GLY A 237 -10.23 11.18 -5.82
C GLY A 237 -9.33 9.99 -5.44
N ASN A 238 -9.65 8.78 -5.89
CA ASN A 238 -8.89 7.58 -5.53
C ASN A 238 -7.62 7.37 -6.34
N GLY A 239 -6.76 8.37 -6.36
CA GLY A 239 -5.45 8.26 -6.96
C GLY A 239 -5.37 8.63 -8.44
N ASN A 240 -6.43 9.14 -9.05
CA ASN A 240 -6.39 9.57 -10.46
C ASN A 240 -5.30 10.62 -10.69
N GLY A 241 -5.27 11.68 -9.89
CA GLY A 241 -4.25 12.74 -10.01
C GLY A 241 -2.83 12.22 -9.75
N ARG A 242 -2.65 11.28 -8.80
CA ARG A 242 -1.36 10.62 -8.56
C ARG A 242 -0.95 9.75 -9.75
N TYR A 243 -1.89 9.00 -10.30
CA TYR A 243 -1.67 8.17 -11.48
C TYR A 243 -1.23 9.03 -12.67
N ASP A 244 -1.97 10.11 -12.98
CA ASP A 244 -1.65 11.00 -14.10
C ASP A 244 -0.28 11.64 -13.92
N THR A 245 0.04 12.14 -12.72
CA THR A 245 1.36 12.73 -12.40
C THR A 245 2.49 11.71 -12.65
N LEU A 246 2.32 10.46 -12.23
CA LEU A 246 3.31 9.42 -12.43
C LEU A 246 3.45 9.05 -13.92
N LYS A 247 2.34 8.86 -14.63
CA LYS A 247 2.34 8.50 -16.07
C LYS A 247 2.94 9.61 -16.92
N GLU A 248 2.68 10.86 -16.63
CA GLU A 248 3.29 12.01 -17.32
C GLU A 248 4.79 12.15 -17.04
N GLY A 249 5.20 11.91 -15.78
CA GLY A 249 6.58 12.09 -15.35
C GLY A 249 7.52 10.96 -15.75
N ILE A 250 7.03 9.72 -15.93
CA ILE A 250 7.86 8.53 -16.10
C ILE A 250 8.74 8.59 -17.36
N GLY A 251 8.30 9.30 -18.40
CA GLY A 251 9.07 9.47 -19.63
C GLY A 251 10.43 10.12 -19.42
N ALA A 252 10.54 11.01 -18.45
CA ALA A 252 11.77 11.77 -18.15
C ALA A 252 12.75 11.01 -17.25
N VAL A 253 12.32 9.97 -16.56
CA VAL A 253 13.13 9.18 -15.62
C VAL A 253 14.22 8.40 -16.38
N LYS A 254 15.46 8.50 -15.93
CA LYS A 254 16.64 7.80 -16.49
C LYS A 254 17.45 7.07 -15.42
N THR A 255 17.33 7.49 -14.18
CA THR A 255 18.08 6.97 -13.06
C THR A 255 17.15 6.59 -11.92
N GLN A 256 17.66 5.85 -10.93
CA GLN A 256 16.93 5.57 -9.70
C GLN A 256 16.61 6.85 -8.93
N GLU A 257 17.50 7.85 -8.94
CA GLU A 257 17.28 9.15 -8.30
C GLU A 257 16.12 9.92 -8.96
N ASP A 258 16.04 9.90 -10.30
CA ASP A 258 14.87 10.48 -11.00
C ASP A 258 13.56 9.77 -10.60
N MET A 259 13.62 8.46 -10.29
CA MET A 259 12.46 7.71 -9.83
C MET A 259 12.06 8.13 -8.40
N GLU A 260 13.04 8.38 -7.52
CA GLU A 260 12.81 8.93 -6.18
C GLU A 260 12.14 10.32 -6.27
N ASP A 261 12.65 11.17 -7.14
CA ASP A 261 12.08 12.50 -7.38
C ASP A 261 10.65 12.44 -7.96
N LEU A 262 10.37 11.45 -8.82
CA LEU A 262 9.05 11.29 -9.39
C LEU A 262 8.04 10.83 -8.34
N ILE A 263 8.34 9.79 -7.57
CA ILE A 263 7.41 9.29 -6.56
C ILE A 263 7.20 10.30 -5.43
N ALA A 264 8.20 11.14 -5.16
CA ALA A 264 8.07 12.22 -4.18
C ALA A 264 7.00 13.26 -4.54
N LYS A 265 6.65 13.40 -5.83
CA LYS A 265 5.61 14.36 -6.28
C LYS A 265 4.20 13.91 -5.92
N VAL A 266 4.01 12.62 -5.62
CA VAL A 266 2.71 12.04 -5.27
C VAL A 266 2.61 11.68 -3.79
N LYS A 267 3.46 12.26 -2.94
CA LYS A 267 3.31 12.16 -1.49
C LYS A 267 1.93 12.65 -1.07
N TYR A 268 1.23 11.80 -0.35
CA TYR A 268 -0.01 12.17 0.28
C TYR A 268 0.28 12.90 1.59
N THR A 269 -0.29 14.07 1.74
CA THR A 269 -0.35 14.78 3.01
C THR A 269 -1.77 15.27 3.19
N GLN A 270 -2.37 14.97 4.31
CA GLN A 270 -3.68 15.51 4.65
C GLN A 270 -3.51 16.98 5.09
N LEU A 271 -3.35 17.87 4.11
CA LEU A 271 -3.21 19.30 4.36
C LEU A 271 -4.57 19.98 4.42
N TRP A 272 -5.43 19.54 5.31
CA TRP A 272 -6.60 20.29 5.69
C TRP A 272 -6.34 20.98 7.02
N GLU A 273 -6.00 22.27 6.95
CA GLU A 273 -6.02 23.14 8.11
C GLU A 273 -7.28 24.01 8.04
N PRO A 274 -8.26 23.86 8.95
CA PRO A 274 -9.50 24.62 8.93
C PRO A 274 -9.28 26.13 8.95
N ASP A 275 -8.22 26.58 9.66
CA ASP A 275 -7.93 27.99 9.85
C ASP A 275 -7.27 28.63 8.61
N THR A 276 -6.57 27.87 7.79
CA THR A 276 -5.89 28.38 6.60
C THR A 276 -6.61 28.07 5.31
N CYS A 277 -7.54 27.13 5.33
CA CYS A 277 -8.23 26.61 4.15
C CYS A 277 -7.26 26.25 3.02
N GLN A 278 -6.07 25.79 3.36
CA GLN A 278 -5.08 25.39 2.38
C GLN A 278 -5.35 23.95 1.94
N PHE A 279 -5.60 23.81 0.66
CA PHE A 279 -5.69 22.52 -0.01
C PHE A 279 -4.31 22.15 -0.54
N ASP A 280 -3.81 20.97 -0.17
CA ASP A 280 -2.72 20.38 -0.95
C ASP A 280 -3.34 19.79 -2.24
N PRO A 281 -2.97 20.27 -3.41
CA PRO A 281 -3.48 19.72 -4.67
C PRO A 281 -3.09 18.25 -4.89
N ARG A 282 -2.18 17.71 -4.09
CA ARG A 282 -1.80 16.30 -4.09
C ARG A 282 -2.62 15.48 -3.08
N GLY A 283 -3.27 16.16 -2.12
CA GLY A 283 -4.20 15.54 -1.20
C GLY A 283 -5.46 15.11 -1.93
N GLU A 284 -5.84 13.87 -1.79
CA GLU A 284 -7.07 13.36 -2.38
C GLU A 284 -8.27 13.69 -1.49
N PHE A 285 -9.44 13.83 -2.13
CA PHE A 285 -10.70 14.04 -1.42
C PHE A 285 -11.21 12.81 -0.66
N SER A 286 -10.41 11.76 -0.52
CA SER A 286 -10.83 10.52 0.13
C SER A 286 -11.38 10.69 1.54
N ASP A 287 -10.99 11.77 2.22
CA ASP A 287 -11.48 12.09 3.57
C ASP A 287 -12.69 13.01 3.58
N ILE A 288 -13.05 13.56 2.44
CA ILE A 288 -14.29 14.28 2.27
C ILE A 288 -15.34 13.23 1.93
N ASN A 289 -16.31 13.05 2.81
CA ASN A 289 -17.39 12.09 2.63
C ASN A 289 -17.91 12.12 1.18
N PRO A 290 -17.71 11.06 0.37
CA PRO A 290 -18.13 11.04 -1.03
C PRO A 290 -19.62 11.27 -1.22
N GLU A 291 -20.45 10.95 -0.21
CA GLU A 291 -21.88 11.21 -0.22
C GLU A 291 -22.20 12.70 -0.26
N LEU A 292 -21.34 13.55 0.31
CA LEU A 292 -21.50 15.00 0.23
C LEU A 292 -21.39 15.50 -1.21
N PHE A 293 -20.49 14.93 -2.00
CA PHE A 293 -20.37 15.30 -3.42
C PHE A 293 -21.53 14.77 -4.26
N LYS A 294 -22.08 13.61 -3.92
CA LYS A 294 -23.29 13.08 -4.58
C LYS A 294 -24.52 13.94 -4.28
N GLU A 295 -24.68 14.37 -3.04
CA GLU A 295 -25.82 15.16 -2.59
C GLU A 295 -25.84 16.55 -3.23
N TYR A 296 -24.67 17.13 -3.50
CA TYR A 296 -24.51 18.45 -4.10
C TYR A 296 -24.22 18.45 -5.61
N GLY A 297 -24.47 17.35 -6.30
CA GLY A 297 -24.70 17.35 -7.75
C GLY A 297 -23.49 17.25 -8.65
N GLY A 298 -22.37 16.74 -8.20
CA GLY A 298 -21.32 16.52 -9.15
C GLY A 298 -20.04 15.89 -8.64
N TYR A 299 -19.55 14.99 -9.43
CA TYR A 299 -18.19 14.51 -9.29
C TYR A 299 -17.25 15.51 -9.97
N PHE A 300 -16.34 16.09 -9.20
CA PHE A 300 -15.23 16.85 -9.76
C PHE A 300 -14.08 15.91 -10.08
N THR A 301 -13.45 16.09 -11.22
CA THR A 301 -12.10 15.55 -11.40
C THR A 301 -11.15 16.23 -10.42
N MET A 302 -10.01 15.63 -10.12
CA MET A 302 -9.00 16.27 -9.27
C MET A 302 -8.63 17.66 -9.81
N GLU A 303 -8.43 17.78 -11.11
CA GLU A 303 -8.13 19.06 -11.76
C GLU A 303 -9.23 20.09 -11.55
N GLN A 304 -10.49 19.71 -11.69
CA GLN A 304 -11.63 20.61 -11.44
C GLN A 304 -11.77 21.00 -9.96
N ALA A 305 -11.54 20.05 -9.08
CA ALA A 305 -11.64 20.28 -7.64
C ALA A 305 -10.56 21.24 -7.12
N PHE A 306 -9.37 21.21 -7.72
CA PHE A 306 -8.24 22.05 -7.34
C PHE A 306 -8.08 23.30 -8.20
N ALA A 307 -8.90 23.47 -9.24
CA ALA A 307 -8.94 24.73 -9.94
C ALA A 307 -9.26 25.84 -8.95
N GLU A 308 -8.46 26.91 -8.94
CA GLU A 308 -8.61 28.02 -8.00
C GLU A 308 -10.03 28.60 -8.01
N GLU A 309 -10.67 28.56 -9.18
CA GLU A 309 -12.05 29.00 -9.39
C GLU A 309 -13.10 28.15 -8.66
N ASN A 310 -12.81 26.87 -8.38
CA ASN A 310 -13.73 25.96 -7.70
C ASN A 310 -13.51 25.90 -6.19
N LYS A 311 -12.39 26.40 -5.71
CA LYS A 311 -11.99 26.34 -4.30
C LYS A 311 -13.02 26.97 -3.36
N GLU A 312 -13.50 28.16 -3.70
CA GLU A 312 -14.53 28.83 -2.90
C GLU A 312 -15.86 28.08 -2.89
N TYR A 313 -16.24 27.52 -4.04
CA TYR A 313 -17.45 26.70 -4.15
C TYR A 313 -17.36 25.45 -3.26
N ILE A 314 -16.27 24.70 -3.32
CA ILE A 314 -16.05 23.51 -2.49
C ILE A 314 -16.01 23.87 -1.01
N MET A 315 -15.34 24.97 -0.65
CA MET A 315 -15.31 25.46 0.74
C MET A 315 -16.71 25.81 1.26
N ASN A 316 -17.57 26.38 0.42
CA ASN A 316 -18.95 26.66 0.79
C ASN A 316 -19.77 25.39 0.98
N LEU A 317 -19.62 24.39 0.09
CA LEU A 317 -20.24 23.08 0.27
C LEU A 317 -19.86 22.43 1.61
N LEU A 318 -18.59 22.48 1.97
CA LEU A 318 -18.09 21.94 3.24
C LEU A 318 -18.65 22.69 4.46
N ARG A 319 -18.83 24.00 4.37
CA ARG A 319 -19.45 24.81 5.43
C ARG A 319 -20.95 24.51 5.55
N GLU A 320 -21.65 24.49 4.44
CA GLU A 320 -23.10 24.26 4.40
C GLU A 320 -23.49 22.86 4.88
N SER A 321 -22.66 21.86 4.57
CA SER A 321 -22.85 20.48 5.04
C SER A 321 -22.47 20.27 6.51
N GLY A 322 -21.86 21.27 7.17
CA GLY A 322 -21.28 21.13 8.51
C GLY A 322 -20.07 20.19 8.56
N ALA A 323 -19.52 19.81 7.41
CA ALA A 323 -18.34 18.95 7.36
C ALA A 323 -17.11 19.71 7.87
N ILE A 324 -17.02 21.01 7.63
CA ILE A 324 -15.90 21.84 8.08
C ILE A 324 -15.82 21.92 9.62
N GLU A 325 -16.93 21.84 10.32
CA GLU A 325 -16.94 21.83 11.79
C GLU A 325 -16.46 20.51 12.38
N LYS A 326 -16.43 19.45 11.56
CA LYS A 326 -15.96 18.12 11.95
C LYS A 326 -14.49 17.91 11.60
N VAL A 327 -13.90 18.83 10.84
CA VAL A 327 -12.49 18.77 10.46
C VAL A 327 -11.64 19.17 11.66
N LYS A 328 -10.73 18.30 12.03
CA LYS A 328 -9.79 18.55 13.12
C LYS A 328 -8.48 19.10 12.56
N PRO A 329 -7.77 19.95 13.32
CA PRO A 329 -6.40 20.34 12.96
C PRO A 329 -5.52 19.10 12.76
N ILE A 330 -4.59 19.18 11.81
CA ILE A 330 -3.65 18.08 11.53
C ILE A 330 -2.90 17.65 12.79
N SER A 331 -2.44 18.61 13.59
CA SER A 331 -1.79 18.31 14.88
C SER A 331 -2.66 17.46 15.79
N GLN A 332 -3.96 17.76 15.87
CA GLN A 332 -4.88 16.96 16.66
C GLN A 332 -5.14 15.59 16.04
N LEU A 333 -5.23 15.48 14.71
CA LEU A 333 -5.37 14.19 14.03
C LEU A 333 -4.13 13.31 14.25
N ARG A 334 -2.94 13.91 14.22
CA ARG A 334 -1.69 13.23 14.52
C ARG A 334 -1.64 12.73 15.95
N ASP A 335 -1.99 13.57 16.93
CA ASP A 335 -2.05 13.20 18.33
C ASP A 335 -3.06 12.06 18.59
N GLU A 336 -4.15 12.03 17.81
CA GLU A 336 -5.16 10.96 17.89
C GLU A 336 -4.76 9.70 17.09
N GLY A 337 -3.66 9.71 16.33
CA GLY A 337 -3.26 8.61 15.44
C GLY A 337 -4.21 8.42 14.26
N LYS A 338 -4.79 9.51 13.75
CA LYS A 338 -5.79 9.52 12.66
C LYS A 338 -5.38 10.35 11.45
N GLU A 339 -4.19 10.94 11.46
CA GLU A 339 -3.67 11.67 10.32
C GLU A 339 -3.37 10.68 9.18
N TRP A 340 -3.94 10.94 8.02
CA TRP A 340 -3.63 10.17 6.81
C TRP A 340 -2.46 10.81 6.07
N MET A 341 -1.42 10.04 5.78
CA MET A 341 -0.21 10.55 5.14
C MET A 341 0.58 9.45 4.43
N SER A 342 1.50 9.86 3.56
CA SER A 342 2.54 8.94 3.08
C SER A 342 3.48 8.60 4.23
N ILE A 343 3.49 7.34 4.64
CA ILE A 343 4.32 6.87 5.76
C ILE A 343 5.75 6.68 5.31
N TYR A 344 5.94 6.02 4.18
CA TYR A 344 7.24 5.82 3.56
C TYR A 344 7.13 5.74 2.04
N GLN A 345 8.25 5.93 1.39
CA GLN A 345 8.46 5.59 -0.01
C GLN A 345 9.51 4.50 -0.12
N SER A 346 9.32 3.58 -1.05
CA SER A 346 10.31 2.56 -1.38
C SER A 346 10.73 2.67 -2.84
N ILE A 347 12.04 2.49 -3.07
CA ILE A 347 12.63 2.41 -4.40
C ILE A 347 13.34 1.07 -4.50
N VAL A 348 12.85 0.24 -5.41
CA VAL A 348 13.35 -1.12 -5.58
C VAL A 348 14.08 -1.24 -6.91
N ASN A 349 15.27 -1.82 -6.87
CA ASN A 349 15.97 -2.26 -8.07
C ASN A 349 15.93 -3.79 -8.10
N CYS A 350 15.11 -4.34 -8.98
CA CYS A 350 14.89 -5.79 -9.09
C CYS A 350 16.19 -6.54 -9.47
N ASN A 351 17.00 -5.98 -10.38
CA ASN A 351 18.23 -6.61 -10.85
C ASN A 351 19.33 -6.61 -9.79
N LYS A 352 19.46 -5.51 -9.02
CA LYS A 352 20.42 -5.39 -7.92
C LYS A 352 19.91 -5.98 -6.61
N LYS A 353 18.61 -6.30 -6.54
CA LYS A 353 17.94 -6.84 -5.35
C LYS A 353 18.10 -5.91 -4.14
N THR A 354 17.92 -4.62 -4.38
CA THR A 354 18.01 -3.57 -3.38
C THR A 354 16.66 -2.92 -3.17
N LEU A 355 16.35 -2.62 -1.92
CA LEU A 355 15.17 -1.91 -1.48
C LEU A 355 15.61 -0.71 -0.66
N ARG A 356 15.49 0.49 -1.20
CA ARG A 356 15.67 1.75 -0.45
C ARG A 356 14.35 2.17 0.14
N VAL A 357 14.35 2.52 1.41
CA VAL A 357 13.18 3.01 2.14
C VAL A 357 13.46 4.42 2.64
N ILE A 358 12.54 5.33 2.35
CA ILE A 358 12.60 6.74 2.73
C ILE A 358 11.35 7.03 3.57
N PHE A 359 11.54 7.39 4.84
CA PHE A 359 10.41 7.71 5.72
C PHE A 359 10.02 9.17 5.61
N PHE A 360 8.70 9.42 5.61
CA PHE A 360 8.18 10.76 5.39
C PHE A 360 8.52 11.74 6.53
N GLU A 361 8.52 11.28 7.77
CA GLU A 361 8.79 12.13 8.94
C GLU A 361 10.23 12.62 9.00
N ASP A 362 11.15 11.85 8.42
CA ASP A 362 12.56 12.22 8.31
C ASP A 362 13.10 11.75 6.95
N PRO A 363 13.00 12.56 5.90
CA PRO A 363 13.49 12.21 4.56
C PRO A 363 15.01 11.97 4.49
N GLU A 364 15.78 12.49 5.47
CA GLU A 364 17.21 12.19 5.57
C GLU A 364 17.44 10.75 6.09
N LEU A 365 16.40 10.16 6.68
CA LEU A 365 16.42 8.81 7.19
C LEU A 365 16.09 7.81 6.08
N THR A 366 17.13 7.34 5.44
CA THR A 366 17.06 6.34 4.37
C THR A 366 17.71 5.04 4.78
N PHE A 367 17.09 3.93 4.40
CA PHE A 367 17.64 2.59 4.60
C PHE A 367 17.82 1.92 3.24
N ASP A 368 19.06 1.53 2.93
CA ASP A 368 19.36 0.68 1.78
C ASP A 368 19.42 -0.77 2.28
N LEU A 369 18.44 -1.56 1.89
CA LEU A 369 18.30 -2.95 2.26
C LEU A 369 18.64 -3.84 1.07
N THR A 370 19.33 -4.96 1.34
CA THR A 370 19.64 -6.01 0.36
C THR A 370 19.01 -7.32 0.80
N VAL A 371 18.69 -8.18 -0.14
CA VAL A 371 18.32 -9.56 0.15
C VAL A 371 19.61 -10.37 0.22
N GLU A 372 20.04 -10.73 1.43
CA GLU A 372 21.25 -11.52 1.70
C GLU A 372 20.95 -13.00 1.94
#